data_07592575144e2aa3076cef8358b3b0fb
#
_entry.id   07592575144e2aa3076cef8358b3b0fb
#
_cell.length_a   1.000
_cell.length_b   1.000
_cell.length_c   1.000
_cell.angle_alpha   90.00
_cell.angle_beta   90.00
_cell.angle_gamma   90.00
#
_symmetry.space_group_name_H-M   'P 1'
#
loop_
_entity.id
_entity.type
_entity.pdbx_description
1 polymer ?
#
loop_
_entity_poly.entity_id
_entity_poly.type
_entity_poly.pdbx_seq_one_letter_code
_entity_poly.pdbx_strand_id
1 'polypeptide(L)'
;RFLIDSLNGDVVQKLQRPQPEEVIFRTDRPWEGNTSAYYTLFQDGSVFRMYYRGSHFDTDKQEAAHREVTCYAESKDGIHWVRPNLGMYSFEGSKNNNIVWDGTGTHCFAPFLDENPRCSKNARYKAISRGRPQAPRGLYQYQSPDGIRWTQISDKPIITEGAFDSQNIAFWDSHQEEYVCYFRSFKDGFRTIQRATSKDFLHWTAPVALKYGSAPRQHLY
;
A
#
# COMPACT_ATOMS: atom_id res chain seq x y z
N ARG A 1 -19.91 -6.20 9.03
CA ARG A 1 -20.86 -7.16 9.67
C ARG A 1 -20.97 -7.02 11.18
N PHE A 2 -19.94 -6.68 11.92
CA PHE A 2 -20.05 -6.53 13.38
C PHE A 2 -20.78 -5.26 13.87
N LEU A 3 -21.15 -4.36 12.98
CA LEU A 3 -22.01 -3.21 13.29
C LEU A 3 -23.50 -3.53 13.12
N ILE A 4 -23.82 -4.74 12.63
CA ILE A 4 -25.19 -5.21 12.42
C ILE A 4 -25.37 -6.46 13.27
N ASP A 5 -26.13 -6.32 14.35
CA ASP A 5 -26.46 -7.42 15.24
C ASP A 5 -27.47 -8.37 14.62
N SER A 6 -28.56 -7.81 14.11
CA SER A 6 -29.60 -8.58 13.42
C SER A 6 -30.32 -7.75 12.35
N LEU A 7 -30.94 -8.44 11.39
CA LEU A 7 -31.84 -7.87 10.41
C LEU A 7 -33.24 -8.49 10.61
N ASN A 8 -34.24 -7.66 10.87
CA ASN A 8 -35.60 -8.09 11.13
C ASN A 8 -36.57 -7.52 10.07
N GLY A 9 -37.63 -8.29 9.75
CA GLY A 9 -38.59 -7.92 8.73
C GLY A 9 -38.02 -8.03 7.31
N ASP A 10 -38.48 -7.19 6.41
CA ASP A 10 -38.13 -7.19 4.97
C ASP A 10 -36.83 -6.44 4.67
N VAL A 11 -35.99 -6.19 5.69
CA VAL A 11 -34.71 -5.49 5.51
C VAL A 11 -33.66 -6.43 4.95
N VAL A 12 -33.08 -6.05 3.81
CA VAL A 12 -32.02 -6.80 3.14
C VAL A 12 -30.78 -5.94 2.92
N GLN A 13 -29.60 -6.53 3.07
CA GLN A 13 -28.36 -5.89 2.64
C GLN A 13 -28.26 -5.95 1.12
N LYS A 14 -28.16 -4.80 0.46
CA LYS A 14 -27.98 -4.70 -0.97
C LYS A 14 -26.71 -3.94 -1.30
N LEU A 15 -25.81 -4.60 -2.01
CA LEU A 15 -24.63 -3.94 -2.55
C LEU A 15 -25.07 -2.97 -3.65
N GLN A 16 -24.77 -1.69 -3.46
CA GLN A 16 -25.06 -0.69 -4.48
C GLN A 16 -23.95 -0.70 -5.54
N ARG A 17 -24.37 -0.53 -6.81
CA ARG A 17 -23.41 -0.38 -7.90
C ARG A 17 -22.83 1.05 -7.84
N PRO A 18 -21.49 1.21 -7.75
CA PRO A 18 -20.89 2.54 -7.80
C PRO A 18 -21.14 3.18 -9.16
N GLN A 19 -21.38 4.48 -9.15
CA GLN A 19 -21.47 5.28 -10.37
C GLN A 19 -20.15 6.03 -10.55
N PRO A 20 -19.52 5.96 -11.73
CA PRO A 20 -18.36 6.77 -12.04
C PRO A 20 -18.74 8.26 -12.10
N GLU A 21 -17.95 9.08 -11.44
CA GLU A 21 -18.04 10.55 -11.51
C GLU A 21 -16.86 11.10 -12.36
N GLU A 22 -16.38 12.30 -12.07
CA GLU A 22 -15.29 12.91 -12.81
C GLU A 22 -13.93 12.25 -12.54
N VAL A 23 -12.99 12.50 -13.44
CA VAL A 23 -11.58 12.10 -13.27
C VAL A 23 -10.89 13.12 -12.36
N ILE A 24 -10.64 12.73 -11.11
CA ILE A 24 -10.04 13.60 -10.08
C ILE A 24 -8.51 13.62 -10.10
N PHE A 25 -7.86 12.65 -10.74
CA PHE A 25 -6.40 12.56 -10.79
C PHE A 25 -5.93 11.88 -12.08
N ARG A 26 -4.87 12.42 -12.68
CA ARG A 26 -4.19 11.83 -13.85
C ARG A 26 -2.71 11.70 -13.57
N THR A 27 -2.10 10.60 -13.95
CA THR A 27 -0.65 10.36 -13.86
C THR A 27 0.02 10.85 -15.13
N ASP A 28 0.26 12.16 -15.21
CA ASP A 28 0.72 12.87 -16.40
C ASP A 28 2.12 13.48 -16.27
N ARG A 29 2.82 13.20 -15.16
CA ARG A 29 4.19 13.68 -14.96
C ARG A 29 5.20 12.68 -15.52
N PRO A 30 6.40 13.14 -15.95
CA PRO A 30 7.43 12.26 -16.53
C PRO A 30 7.80 11.06 -15.64
N TRP A 31 7.81 11.24 -14.33
CA TRP A 31 8.11 10.17 -13.37
C TRP A 31 6.91 9.28 -12.99
N GLU A 32 5.72 9.60 -13.45
CA GLU A 32 4.51 8.80 -13.20
C GLU A 32 4.33 7.74 -14.30
N GLY A 33 3.74 8.09 -15.38
CA GLY A 33 3.65 7.24 -16.58
C GLY A 33 2.41 6.34 -16.65
N ASN A 34 2.37 5.51 -17.69
CA ASN A 34 1.20 4.73 -18.10
C ASN A 34 0.96 3.44 -17.30
N THR A 35 1.92 3.04 -16.47
CA THR A 35 1.81 1.87 -15.58
C THR A 35 1.80 2.24 -14.10
N SER A 36 1.48 3.49 -13.77
CA SER A 36 1.22 3.94 -12.41
C SER A 36 0.11 3.11 -11.76
N ALA A 37 0.34 2.67 -10.51
CA ALA A 37 -0.54 1.75 -9.82
C ALA A 37 -0.33 1.76 -8.30
N TYR A 38 -1.02 0.85 -7.59
CA TYR A 38 -0.88 0.63 -6.16
C TYR A 38 -1.13 1.88 -5.33
N TYR A 39 -2.26 2.53 -5.62
CA TYR A 39 -2.71 3.69 -4.89
C TYR A 39 -3.10 3.31 -3.47
N THR A 40 -2.50 3.98 -2.49
CA THR A 40 -2.86 3.89 -1.07
C THR A 40 -3.34 5.25 -0.61
N LEU A 41 -4.56 5.30 -0.08
CA LEU A 41 -5.19 6.52 0.39
C LEU A 41 -5.60 6.37 1.85
N PHE A 42 -5.37 7.41 2.64
CA PHE A 42 -5.92 7.53 3.99
C PHE A 42 -6.06 9.01 4.38
N GLN A 43 -6.93 9.25 5.34
CA GLN A 43 -7.12 10.58 5.94
C GLN A 43 -6.23 10.72 7.18
N ASP A 44 -5.57 11.86 7.30
CA ASP A 44 -4.74 12.24 8.42
C ASP A 44 -5.18 13.65 8.89
N GLY A 45 -6.06 13.68 9.88
CA GLY A 45 -6.71 14.90 10.30
C GLY A 45 -7.56 15.52 9.18
N SER A 46 -7.20 16.71 8.75
CA SER A 46 -7.90 17.42 7.66
C SER A 46 -7.29 17.20 6.27
N VAL A 47 -6.30 16.30 6.14
CA VAL A 47 -5.60 16.06 4.88
C VAL A 47 -5.83 14.62 4.44
N PHE A 48 -6.22 14.42 3.19
CA PHE A 48 -6.17 13.13 2.51
C PHE A 48 -4.80 12.97 1.88
N ARG A 49 -4.16 11.84 2.15
CA ARG A 49 -2.84 11.48 1.63
C ARG A 49 -2.98 10.36 0.63
N MET A 50 -2.31 10.48 -0.51
CA MET A 50 -2.26 9.45 -1.54
C MET A 50 -0.81 9.12 -1.88
N TYR A 51 -0.49 7.84 -1.88
CA TYR A 51 0.81 7.31 -2.31
C TYR A 51 0.56 6.36 -3.48
N TYR A 52 1.43 6.40 -4.46
CA TYR A 52 1.28 5.59 -5.66
C TYR A 52 2.61 5.34 -6.34
N ARG A 53 2.70 4.26 -7.09
CA ARG A 53 3.86 3.96 -7.91
C ARG A 53 3.88 4.83 -9.14
N GLY A 54 4.99 5.52 -9.40
CA GLY A 54 5.33 6.08 -10.69
C GLY A 54 6.10 5.05 -11.51
N SER A 55 5.60 4.73 -12.70
CA SER A 55 6.16 3.71 -13.57
C SER A 55 5.65 3.92 -15.00
N HIS A 56 6.54 3.81 -15.97
CA HIS A 56 6.21 3.91 -17.40
C HIS A 56 6.79 2.72 -18.17
N PHE A 57 5.97 2.12 -19.01
CA PHE A 57 6.38 1.05 -19.91
C PHE A 57 6.38 1.59 -21.36
N ASP A 58 7.53 1.53 -22.02
CA ASP A 58 7.69 1.87 -23.42
C ASP A 58 7.21 0.70 -24.27
N THR A 59 6.05 0.87 -24.90
CA THR A 59 5.43 -0.19 -25.72
C THR A 59 6.18 -0.48 -27.01
N ASP A 60 6.93 0.48 -27.52
CA ASP A 60 7.68 0.33 -28.77
C ASP A 60 8.98 -0.46 -28.52
N LYS A 61 9.64 -0.17 -27.40
CA LYS A 61 10.85 -0.87 -26.97
C LYS A 61 10.60 -2.11 -26.15
N GLN A 62 9.35 -2.33 -25.67
CA GLN A 62 8.96 -3.45 -24.81
C GLN A 62 9.76 -3.51 -23.49
N GLU A 63 10.05 -2.36 -22.90
CA GLU A 63 10.82 -2.25 -21.65
C GLU A 63 10.29 -1.14 -20.74
N ALA A 64 10.76 -1.14 -19.49
CA ALA A 64 10.49 -0.03 -18.57
C ALA A 64 11.27 1.21 -19.03
N ALA A 65 10.59 2.32 -19.27
CA ALA A 65 11.19 3.57 -19.72
C ALA A 65 12.03 4.24 -18.62
N HIS A 66 11.68 4.01 -17.36
CA HIS A 66 12.44 4.49 -16.21
C HIS A 66 12.26 3.57 -15.00
N ARG A 67 13.08 3.78 -13.97
CA ARG A 67 12.96 3.07 -12.71
C ARG A 67 11.64 3.40 -12.00
N GLU A 68 11.11 2.45 -11.27
CA GLU A 68 9.94 2.67 -10.41
C GLU A 68 10.28 3.64 -9.26
N VAL A 69 9.36 4.54 -8.96
CA VAL A 69 9.44 5.46 -7.82
C VAL A 69 8.11 5.45 -7.06
N THR A 70 8.12 5.87 -5.79
CA THR A 70 6.88 6.13 -5.05
C THR A 70 6.61 7.62 -5.02
N CYS A 71 5.44 8.01 -5.51
CA CYS A 71 4.96 9.38 -5.56
C CYS A 71 3.97 9.67 -4.44
N TYR A 72 3.79 10.96 -4.15
CA TYR A 72 2.87 11.47 -3.14
C TYR A 72 1.97 12.55 -3.71
N ALA A 73 0.72 12.54 -3.31
CA ALA A 73 -0.20 13.65 -3.52
C ALA A 73 -1.07 13.84 -2.27
N GLU A 74 -1.59 15.05 -2.09
CA GLU A 74 -2.45 15.37 -0.97
C GLU A 74 -3.67 16.16 -1.41
N SER A 75 -4.74 16.09 -0.61
CA SER A 75 -5.99 16.82 -0.85
C SER A 75 -6.63 17.23 0.47
N LYS A 76 -7.41 18.30 0.46
CA LYS A 76 -8.23 18.73 1.59
C LYS A 76 -9.65 18.18 1.56
N ASP A 77 -10.11 17.71 0.41
CA ASP A 77 -11.49 17.27 0.17
C ASP A 77 -11.60 15.88 -0.48
N GLY A 78 -10.46 15.26 -0.84
CA GLY A 78 -10.42 13.97 -1.53
C GLY A 78 -10.71 14.06 -3.04
N ILE A 79 -10.97 15.25 -3.56
CA ILE A 79 -11.32 15.51 -4.97
C ILE A 79 -10.22 16.32 -5.66
N HIS A 80 -9.79 17.44 -5.06
CA HIS A 80 -8.76 18.31 -5.61
C HIS A 80 -7.39 17.93 -5.06
N TRP A 81 -6.61 17.21 -5.88
CA TRP A 81 -5.31 16.67 -5.51
C TRP A 81 -4.17 17.57 -5.95
N VAL A 82 -3.23 17.80 -5.05
CA VAL A 82 -2.01 18.57 -5.27
C VAL A 82 -0.80 17.65 -5.17
N ARG A 83 0.16 17.82 -6.06
CA ARG A 83 1.50 17.20 -6.00
C ARG A 83 2.47 18.24 -5.44
N PRO A 84 2.84 18.17 -4.16
CA PRO A 84 3.82 19.12 -3.62
C PRO A 84 5.20 18.87 -4.25
N ASN A 85 5.94 19.95 -4.48
CA ASN A 85 7.35 19.82 -4.81
C ASN A 85 8.13 19.49 -3.53
N LEU A 86 8.58 18.24 -3.40
CA LEU A 86 9.26 17.77 -2.20
C LEU A 86 10.77 17.95 -2.24
N GLY A 87 11.37 18.03 -3.43
CA GLY A 87 12.80 18.26 -3.59
C GLY A 87 13.73 17.15 -3.07
N MET A 88 13.18 15.96 -2.79
CA MET A 88 13.92 14.88 -2.10
C MET A 88 14.78 14.06 -3.06
N TYR A 89 14.18 13.60 -4.13
CA TYR A 89 14.83 12.70 -5.10
C TYR A 89 14.98 13.35 -6.46
N SER A 90 16.08 13.03 -7.15
CA SER A 90 16.30 13.51 -8.51
C SER A 90 15.67 12.56 -9.53
N PHE A 91 14.92 13.10 -10.48
CA PHE A 91 14.43 12.40 -11.66
C PHE A 91 14.85 13.18 -12.89
N GLU A 92 15.62 12.55 -13.79
CA GLU A 92 16.18 13.18 -15.01
C GLU A 92 16.87 14.54 -14.76
N GLY A 93 17.65 14.61 -13.69
CA GLY A 93 18.42 15.80 -13.31
C GLY A 93 17.64 16.86 -12.53
N SER A 94 16.32 16.72 -12.35
CA SER A 94 15.50 17.67 -11.61
C SER A 94 14.99 17.07 -10.29
N LYS A 95 14.97 17.88 -9.25
CA LYS A 95 14.30 17.57 -7.97
C LYS A 95 12.91 18.20 -7.85
N ASN A 96 12.42 18.86 -8.89
CA ASN A 96 11.08 19.46 -8.89
C ASN A 96 10.02 18.40 -9.14
N ASN A 97 9.78 17.56 -8.14
CA ASN A 97 8.86 16.43 -8.19
C ASN A 97 8.27 16.11 -6.81
N ASN A 98 7.28 15.20 -6.80
CA ASN A 98 6.59 14.71 -5.61
C ASN A 98 7.01 13.26 -5.24
N ILE A 99 8.24 12.86 -5.56
CA ILE A 99 8.76 11.53 -5.22
C ILE A 99 9.11 11.50 -3.72
N VAL A 100 8.50 10.57 -2.98
CA VAL A 100 8.73 10.37 -1.54
C VAL A 100 9.64 9.20 -1.24
N TRP A 101 9.79 8.26 -2.18
CA TRP A 101 10.68 7.11 -2.02
C TRP A 101 11.25 6.66 -3.37
N ASP A 102 12.55 6.40 -3.39
CA ASP A 102 13.29 5.90 -4.53
C ASP A 102 14.32 4.88 -4.03
N GLY A 103 14.03 3.59 -4.21
CA GLY A 103 14.88 2.51 -3.69
C GLY A 103 14.13 1.19 -3.52
N THR A 104 14.61 0.36 -2.60
CA THR A 104 13.95 -0.90 -2.27
C THR A 104 12.48 -0.66 -1.90
N GLY A 105 11.56 -1.36 -2.54
CA GLY A 105 10.15 -1.29 -2.18
C GLY A 105 9.30 -0.32 -2.99
N THR A 106 9.81 0.35 -3.98
CA THR A 106 9.02 1.28 -4.83
C THR A 106 7.88 0.61 -5.58
N HIS A 107 7.95 -0.72 -5.81
CA HIS A 107 6.96 -1.43 -6.63
C HIS A 107 5.53 -1.36 -6.08
N CYS A 108 5.33 -1.56 -4.78
CA CYS A 108 4.01 -1.58 -4.14
C CYS A 108 4.09 -1.05 -2.70
N PHE A 109 4.63 0.16 -2.57
CA PHE A 109 4.80 0.83 -1.29
C PHE A 109 3.43 1.16 -0.69
N ALA A 110 3.11 0.56 0.45
CA ALA A 110 1.80 0.65 1.09
C ALA A 110 1.90 1.26 2.49
N PRO A 111 1.85 2.60 2.62
CA PRO A 111 1.90 3.29 3.89
C PRO A 111 0.54 3.30 4.60
N PHE A 112 0.60 3.49 5.92
CA PHE A 112 -0.56 3.72 6.77
C PHE A 112 -0.19 4.63 7.95
N LEU A 113 -1.20 5.31 8.49
CA LEU A 113 -1.10 6.01 9.77
C LEU A 113 -1.18 4.99 10.89
N ASP A 114 -0.18 4.97 11.77
CA ASP A 114 -0.13 4.03 12.87
C ASP A 114 -1.02 4.50 14.03
N GLU A 115 -2.10 3.78 14.27
CA GLU A 115 -3.06 4.04 15.35
C GLU A 115 -2.72 3.30 16.66
N ASN A 116 -1.56 2.63 16.74
CA ASN A 116 -1.09 2.03 17.99
C ASN A 116 -0.85 3.13 19.02
N PRO A 117 -1.54 3.13 20.17
CA PRO A 117 -1.39 4.17 21.18
C PRO A 117 0.03 4.25 21.77
N ARG A 118 0.84 3.21 21.58
CA ARG A 118 2.26 3.17 22.01
C ARG A 118 3.22 3.52 20.86
N CYS A 119 2.71 3.95 19.72
CA CYS A 119 3.54 4.31 18.58
C CYS A 119 4.44 5.50 18.90
N SER A 120 5.71 5.41 18.55
CA SER A 120 6.64 6.53 18.63
C SER A 120 6.25 7.65 17.66
N LYS A 121 6.38 8.91 18.09
CA LYS A 121 6.17 10.08 17.22
C LYS A 121 7.09 10.06 15.99
N ASN A 122 8.28 9.48 16.12
CA ASN A 122 9.23 9.34 15.01
C ASN A 122 8.86 8.23 14.00
N ALA A 123 7.85 7.42 14.31
CA ALA A 123 7.38 6.31 13.50
C ALA A 123 5.84 6.34 13.34
N ARG A 124 5.25 7.55 13.39
CA ARG A 124 3.80 7.76 13.28
C ARG A 124 3.20 7.18 12.01
N TYR A 125 3.99 7.14 10.95
CA TYR A 125 3.61 6.48 9.70
C TYR A 125 4.49 5.25 9.51
N LYS A 126 3.89 4.18 9.07
CA LYS A 126 4.55 2.93 8.74
C LYS A 126 4.19 2.51 7.33
N ALA A 127 5.05 1.71 6.71
CA ALA A 127 4.75 1.12 5.43
C ALA A 127 5.36 -0.28 5.33
N ILE A 128 4.77 -1.08 4.46
CA ILE A 128 5.37 -2.33 3.98
C ILE A 128 5.46 -2.30 2.47
N SER A 129 6.46 -2.98 1.94
CA SER A 129 6.59 -3.18 0.50
C SER A 129 7.45 -4.41 0.19
N ARG A 130 7.33 -4.92 -1.04
CA ARG A 130 8.21 -5.99 -1.51
C ARG A 130 9.62 -5.46 -1.82
N GLY A 131 10.63 -6.31 -1.66
CA GLY A 131 12.03 -5.98 -1.87
C GLY A 131 12.49 -5.83 -3.32
N ARG A 132 11.63 -5.42 -4.24
CA ARG A 132 12.00 -5.24 -5.65
C ARG A 132 12.45 -3.81 -5.95
N PRO A 133 13.35 -3.65 -6.94
CA PRO A 133 14.06 -4.67 -7.73
C PRO A 133 15.37 -5.15 -7.11
N GLN A 134 15.87 -4.51 -6.05
CA GLN A 134 17.28 -4.55 -5.65
C GLN A 134 17.55 -5.35 -4.37
N ALA A 135 16.54 -5.95 -3.76
CA ALA A 135 16.67 -6.68 -2.52
C ALA A 135 16.10 -8.11 -2.59
N PRO A 136 16.51 -9.01 -1.68
CA PRO A 136 15.96 -10.35 -1.58
C PRO A 136 14.43 -10.38 -1.52
N ARG A 137 13.84 -11.48 -1.98
CA ARG A 137 12.39 -11.66 -1.96
C ARG A 137 11.85 -11.61 -0.53
N GLY A 138 10.81 -10.80 -0.32
CA GLY A 138 10.13 -10.67 0.95
C GLY A 138 9.45 -9.31 1.10
N LEU A 139 8.83 -9.09 2.25
CA LEU A 139 8.29 -7.80 2.66
C LEU A 139 9.28 -7.08 3.56
N TYR A 140 9.44 -5.79 3.32
CA TYR A 140 10.30 -4.86 4.05
C TYR A 140 9.45 -3.81 4.75
N GLN A 141 9.99 -3.27 5.81
CA GLN A 141 9.33 -2.28 6.67
C GLN A 141 9.96 -0.91 6.52
N TYR A 142 9.10 0.08 6.62
CA TYR A 142 9.47 1.49 6.58
C TYR A 142 8.75 2.25 7.67
N GLN A 143 9.35 3.36 8.09
CA GLN A 143 8.75 4.29 9.04
C GLN A 143 9.02 5.73 8.64
N SER A 144 8.15 6.62 9.10
CA SER A 144 8.27 8.05 8.89
C SER A 144 7.61 8.83 10.03
N PRO A 145 8.18 9.98 10.46
CA PRO A 145 7.54 10.87 11.42
C PRO A 145 6.42 11.71 10.80
N ASP A 146 6.46 11.96 9.49
CA ASP A 146 5.62 12.94 8.80
C ASP A 146 4.89 12.40 7.56
N GLY A 147 5.15 11.13 7.18
CA GLY A 147 4.60 10.50 5.97
C GLY A 147 5.30 10.92 4.68
N ILE A 148 6.34 11.76 4.78
CA ILE A 148 7.11 12.26 3.63
C ILE A 148 8.54 11.74 3.67
N ARG A 149 9.21 11.85 4.82
CA ARG A 149 10.60 11.38 5.01
C ARG A 149 10.59 9.96 5.53
N TRP A 150 10.82 9.03 4.62
CA TRP A 150 10.79 7.60 4.92
C TRP A 150 12.19 7.05 5.21
N THR A 151 12.24 6.09 6.12
CA THR A 151 13.44 5.31 6.43
C THR A 151 13.08 3.83 6.39
N GLN A 152 13.86 3.03 5.68
CA GLN A 152 13.78 1.58 5.74
C GLN A 152 14.32 1.12 7.10
N ILE A 153 13.55 0.26 7.81
CA ILE A 153 13.90 -0.15 9.18
C ILE A 153 15.01 -1.20 9.18
N SER A 154 15.00 -2.10 8.21
CA SER A 154 15.99 -3.18 8.09
C SER A 154 16.26 -3.48 6.61
N ASP A 155 17.49 -3.88 6.31
CA ASP A 155 17.91 -4.42 5.00
C ASP A 155 17.49 -5.88 4.78
N LYS A 156 16.91 -6.52 5.81
CA LYS A 156 16.38 -7.89 5.75
C LYS A 156 14.86 -7.89 5.68
N PRO A 157 14.26 -8.80 4.91
CA PRO A 157 12.82 -8.93 4.86
C PRO A 157 12.26 -9.51 6.17
N ILE A 158 11.07 -9.07 6.55
CA ILE A 158 10.36 -9.51 7.76
C ILE A 158 9.42 -10.69 7.51
N ILE A 159 8.94 -10.83 6.29
CA ILE A 159 8.11 -11.94 5.83
C ILE A 159 8.66 -12.42 4.50
N THR A 160 9.02 -13.69 4.41
CA THR A 160 9.64 -14.30 3.22
C THR A 160 8.74 -15.30 2.50
N GLU A 161 7.69 -15.79 3.18
CA GLU A 161 6.73 -16.75 2.63
C GLU A 161 5.50 -16.03 2.08
N GLY A 162 5.37 -15.96 0.76
CA GLY A 162 4.27 -15.29 0.09
C GLY A 162 4.55 -14.95 -1.36
N ALA A 163 3.61 -14.28 -2.01
CA ALA A 163 3.71 -13.77 -3.38
C ALA A 163 3.44 -12.25 -3.38
N PHE A 164 4.50 -11.48 -3.24
CA PHE A 164 4.45 -10.08 -2.84
C PHE A 164 4.38 -9.07 -3.99
N ASP A 165 4.20 -9.48 -5.23
CA ASP A 165 4.13 -8.63 -6.42
C ASP A 165 2.73 -8.02 -6.67
N SER A 166 1.96 -7.89 -5.63
CA SER A 166 0.69 -7.17 -5.56
C SER A 166 0.72 -6.22 -4.38
N GLN A 167 -0.33 -5.44 -4.19
CA GLN A 167 -0.42 -4.58 -3.02
C GLN A 167 -0.53 -5.43 -1.76
N ASN A 168 0.44 -5.26 -0.86
CA ASN A 168 0.45 -5.86 0.47
C ASN A 168 0.02 -4.75 1.43
N ILE A 169 -0.82 -5.05 2.39
CA ILE A 169 -1.35 -4.05 3.33
C ILE A 169 -1.04 -4.43 4.77
N ALA A 170 -0.71 -3.44 5.57
CA ALA A 170 -0.61 -3.60 7.01
C ALA A 170 -1.32 -2.43 7.71
N PHE A 171 -1.77 -2.67 8.93
CA PHE A 171 -2.39 -1.67 9.79
C PHE A 171 -2.39 -2.14 11.24
N TRP A 172 -2.69 -1.24 12.17
CA TRP A 172 -2.96 -1.56 13.56
C TRP A 172 -4.41 -1.98 13.73
N ASP A 173 -4.64 -3.17 14.27
CA ASP A 173 -5.96 -3.64 14.68
C ASP A 173 -6.17 -3.31 16.14
N SER A 174 -7.01 -2.31 16.43
CA SER A 174 -7.28 -1.85 17.79
C SER A 174 -8.10 -2.85 18.62
N HIS A 175 -8.82 -3.78 17.99
CA HIS A 175 -9.59 -4.82 18.70
C HIS A 175 -8.68 -5.96 19.15
N GLN A 176 -7.69 -6.33 18.36
CA GLN A 176 -6.73 -7.38 18.68
C GLN A 176 -5.47 -6.83 19.36
N GLU A 177 -5.31 -5.52 19.38
CA GLU A 177 -4.12 -4.81 19.85
C GLU A 177 -2.84 -5.36 19.22
N GLU A 178 -2.85 -5.50 17.89
CA GLU A 178 -1.71 -5.98 17.12
C GLU A 178 -1.69 -5.38 15.71
N TYR A 179 -0.53 -5.37 15.08
CA TYR A 179 -0.41 -5.11 13.65
C TYR A 179 -0.84 -6.34 12.87
N VAL A 180 -1.56 -6.13 11.80
CA VAL A 180 -2.01 -7.16 10.87
C VAL A 180 -1.44 -6.86 9.50
N CYS A 181 -0.95 -7.88 8.82
CA CYS A 181 -0.48 -7.80 7.44
C CYS A 181 -1.21 -8.83 6.58
N TYR A 182 -1.82 -8.36 5.49
CA TYR A 182 -2.43 -9.21 4.48
C TYR A 182 -1.63 -9.13 3.19
N PHE A 183 -1.37 -10.30 2.59
CA PHE A 183 -0.63 -10.42 1.34
C PHE A 183 -1.03 -11.68 0.59
N ARG A 184 -0.71 -11.69 -0.70
CA ARG A 184 -1.04 -12.81 -1.58
C ARG A 184 -0.16 -14.02 -1.32
N SER A 185 -0.76 -15.18 -1.54
CA SER A 185 -0.13 -16.49 -1.59
C SER A 185 -0.68 -17.31 -2.75
N PHE A 186 -0.13 -18.49 -2.98
CA PHE A 186 -0.70 -19.48 -3.89
C PHE A 186 -0.96 -20.77 -3.13
N LYS A 187 -2.13 -21.35 -3.36
CA LYS A 187 -2.50 -22.68 -2.86
C LYS A 187 -3.20 -23.45 -3.97
N ASP A 188 -2.69 -24.64 -4.28
CA ASP A 188 -3.25 -25.52 -5.33
C ASP A 188 -3.42 -24.79 -6.69
N GLY A 189 -2.47 -23.89 -7.06
CA GLY A 189 -2.51 -23.10 -8.28
C GLY A 189 -3.38 -21.84 -8.22
N PHE A 190 -4.15 -21.63 -7.16
CA PHE A 190 -5.02 -20.47 -7.00
C PHE A 190 -4.34 -19.36 -6.19
N ARG A 191 -4.62 -18.10 -6.56
CA ARG A 191 -4.27 -16.94 -5.75
C ARG A 191 -5.14 -16.91 -4.50
N THR A 192 -4.49 -16.89 -3.34
CA THR A 192 -5.14 -16.82 -2.03
C THR A 192 -4.54 -15.68 -1.21
N ILE A 193 -5.11 -15.41 -0.06
CA ILE A 193 -4.62 -14.39 0.87
C ILE A 193 -4.14 -15.07 2.14
N GLN A 194 -3.01 -14.61 2.65
CA GLN A 194 -2.46 -14.96 3.96
C GLN A 194 -2.49 -13.74 4.88
N ARG A 195 -2.51 -14.01 6.17
CA ARG A 195 -2.40 -13.05 7.24
C ARG A 195 -1.22 -13.40 8.13
N ALA A 196 -0.42 -12.39 8.48
CA ALA A 196 0.54 -12.44 9.57
C ALA A 196 0.25 -11.32 10.57
N THR A 197 0.67 -11.47 11.81
CA THR A 197 0.47 -10.48 12.87
C THR A 197 1.75 -10.16 13.61
N SER A 198 1.78 -8.99 14.28
CA SER A 198 2.93 -8.54 15.06
C SER A 198 2.47 -7.65 16.22
N LYS A 199 3.13 -7.74 17.36
CA LYS A 199 2.86 -6.84 18.51
C LYS A 199 3.67 -5.55 18.45
N ASP A 200 4.75 -5.53 17.69
CA ASP A 200 5.75 -4.43 17.68
C ASP A 200 6.07 -3.91 16.28
N PHE A 201 5.44 -4.45 15.23
CA PHE A 201 5.72 -4.19 13.82
C PHE A 201 7.08 -4.73 13.35
N LEU A 202 7.91 -5.29 14.22
CA LEU A 202 9.26 -5.80 13.89
C LEU A 202 9.27 -7.31 13.75
N HIS A 203 8.60 -8.02 14.65
CA HIS A 203 8.56 -9.48 14.70
C HIS A 203 7.17 -9.97 14.29
N TRP A 204 7.11 -10.75 13.22
CA TRP A 204 5.86 -11.22 12.63
C TRP A 204 5.69 -12.71 12.84
N THR A 205 4.45 -13.14 13.06
CA THR A 205 4.10 -14.56 13.13
C THR A 205 4.28 -15.23 11.77
N ALA A 206 4.39 -16.58 11.78
CA ALA A 206 4.25 -17.34 10.54
C ALA A 206 2.91 -17.03 9.86
N PRO A 207 2.90 -16.92 8.51
CA PRO A 207 1.69 -16.60 7.78
C PRO A 207 0.63 -17.71 7.89
N VAL A 208 -0.62 -17.29 8.03
CA VAL A 208 -1.78 -18.20 8.08
C VAL A 208 -2.72 -17.88 6.93
N ALA A 209 -3.09 -18.90 6.16
CA ALA A 209 -4.05 -18.76 5.06
C ALA A 209 -5.45 -18.40 5.59
N LEU A 210 -6.13 -17.48 4.91
CA LEU A 210 -7.52 -17.18 5.21
C LEU A 210 -8.43 -18.36 4.84
N LYS A 211 -9.48 -18.55 5.61
CA LYS A 211 -10.51 -19.57 5.39
C LYS A 211 -11.74 -18.91 4.76
N TYR A 212 -12.23 -19.48 3.69
CA TYR A 212 -13.36 -18.95 2.91
C TYR A 212 -14.63 -19.82 3.02
N GLY A 213 -14.67 -20.72 4.03
CA GLY A 213 -15.80 -21.62 4.25
C GLY A 213 -16.05 -22.54 3.06
N SER A 214 -17.27 -22.55 2.56
CA SER A 214 -17.72 -23.35 1.40
C SER A 214 -17.56 -22.62 0.05
N ALA A 215 -16.92 -21.46 0.02
CA ALA A 215 -16.72 -20.73 -1.24
C ALA A 215 -15.94 -21.57 -2.27
N PRO A 216 -16.31 -21.54 -3.54
CA PRO A 216 -15.59 -22.25 -4.58
C PRO A 216 -14.12 -21.87 -4.63
N ARG A 217 -13.25 -22.82 -4.95
CA ARG A 217 -11.84 -22.54 -5.18
C ARG A 217 -11.68 -21.76 -6.48
N GLN A 218 -11.22 -20.54 -6.40
CA GLN A 218 -10.96 -19.67 -7.54
C GLN A 218 -9.89 -18.64 -7.18
N HIS A 219 -9.35 -17.96 -8.18
CA HIS A 219 -8.49 -16.81 -7.94
C HIS A 219 -9.27 -15.71 -7.23
N LEU A 220 -8.70 -15.13 -6.18
CA LEU A 220 -9.36 -14.08 -5.40
C LEU A 220 -9.19 -12.68 -6.02
N TYR A 221 -8.45 -12.56 -7.11
CA TYR A 221 -8.36 -11.35 -7.95
C TYR A 221 -7.70 -11.66 -9.31
#